data_26faa7f514cd02ed1daf919afdf93e19
#
_entry.id   26faa7f514cd02ed1daf919afdf93e19
#
_cell.length_a   1.000
_cell.length_b   1.000
_cell.length_c   1.000
_cell.angle_alpha   90.00
_cell.angle_beta   90.00
_cell.angle_gamma   90.00
#
_symmetry.space_group_name_H-M   'P 1'
#
loop_
_entity.id
_entity.type
_entity.pdbx_description
1 polymer ?
#
loop_
_entity_poly.entity_id
_entity_poly.type
_entity_poly.pdbx_seq_one_letter_code
_entity_poly.pdbx_strand_id
1 'polypeptide(L)'
;RRDRTMNNRLIAGAITIVAALGGAAAIVFWLAEGPGVALVESVPGMDGRAAALSNAPAVKIGEFFAAFDGVAATNILGSWPRFRGANFDNICADGVKLADKWPEGGPRILWSVELGEGHAAPAVANGRVYLLDYDEKKKQDALRCFSLGDGREIWRRSYTVRLKRNHGMSRTIPAVSDGHVVTIGPNC
;
A
#
# COMPACT_ATOMS: atom_id res chain seq x y z
N ARG A 1 -65.71 -24.85 -4.76
CA ARG A 1 -64.71 -23.79 -4.34
C ARG A 1 -63.58 -24.38 -3.51
N ARG A 2 -63.78 -25.39 -2.68
CA ARG A 2 -62.80 -26.00 -1.77
C ARG A 2 -61.68 -26.75 -2.54
N ASP A 3 -62.00 -27.45 -3.60
CA ASP A 3 -61.03 -28.25 -4.40
C ASP A 3 -60.02 -27.41 -5.18
N ARG A 4 -60.44 -26.23 -5.69
CA ARG A 4 -59.54 -25.37 -6.44
C ARG A 4 -58.46 -24.71 -5.55
N THR A 5 -58.78 -24.38 -4.31
CA THR A 5 -57.85 -23.79 -3.39
C THR A 5 -56.82 -24.80 -2.87
N MET A 6 -57.22 -26.03 -2.68
CA MET A 6 -56.35 -27.14 -2.29
C MET A 6 -55.37 -27.50 -3.39
N ASN A 7 -55.84 -27.55 -4.64
CA ASN A 7 -54.98 -27.82 -5.81
C ASN A 7 -53.93 -26.71 -6.03
N ASN A 8 -54.32 -25.44 -5.85
CA ASN A 8 -53.38 -24.33 -5.97
C ASN A 8 -52.29 -24.33 -4.88
N ARG A 9 -52.62 -24.77 -3.68
CA ARG A 9 -51.62 -24.89 -2.58
C ARG A 9 -50.65 -26.04 -2.83
N LEU A 10 -51.12 -27.16 -3.38
CA LEU A 10 -50.27 -28.29 -3.78
C LEU A 10 -49.33 -27.91 -4.94
N ILE A 11 -49.84 -27.19 -5.93
CA ILE A 11 -49.01 -26.71 -7.07
C ILE A 11 -47.98 -25.69 -6.56
N ALA A 12 -48.35 -24.74 -5.74
CA ALA A 12 -47.41 -23.81 -5.16
C ALA A 12 -46.33 -24.50 -4.33
N GLY A 13 -46.68 -25.46 -3.50
CA GLY A 13 -45.71 -26.25 -2.76
C GLY A 13 -44.76 -27.04 -3.65
N ALA A 14 -45.28 -27.66 -4.70
CA ALA A 14 -44.44 -28.39 -5.69
C ALA A 14 -43.45 -27.47 -6.39
N ILE A 15 -43.88 -26.28 -6.81
CA ILE A 15 -43.00 -25.28 -7.45
C ILE A 15 -41.90 -24.83 -6.48
N THR A 16 -42.23 -24.58 -5.22
CA THR A 16 -41.24 -24.20 -4.21
C THR A 16 -40.20 -25.31 -4.00
N ILE A 17 -40.61 -26.56 -3.90
CA ILE A 17 -39.70 -27.68 -3.73
C ILE A 17 -38.77 -27.82 -4.95
N VAL A 18 -39.31 -27.74 -6.16
CA VAL A 18 -38.52 -27.82 -7.39
C VAL A 18 -37.49 -26.68 -7.48
N ALA A 19 -37.89 -25.45 -7.12
CA ALA A 19 -36.99 -24.32 -7.09
C ALA A 19 -35.89 -24.50 -6.04
N ALA A 20 -36.23 -25.00 -4.84
CA ALA A 20 -35.23 -25.26 -3.79
C ALA A 20 -34.22 -26.36 -4.19
N LEU A 21 -34.72 -27.46 -4.81
CA LEU A 21 -33.85 -28.53 -5.28
C LEU A 21 -32.96 -28.06 -6.43
N GLY A 22 -33.49 -27.26 -7.36
CA GLY A 22 -32.72 -26.67 -8.45
C GLY A 22 -31.62 -25.72 -7.94
N GLY A 23 -31.94 -24.90 -6.95
CA GLY A 23 -30.99 -24.03 -6.31
C GLY A 23 -29.88 -24.80 -5.56
N ALA A 24 -30.26 -25.85 -4.82
CA ALA A 24 -29.30 -26.71 -4.14
C ALA A 24 -28.37 -27.42 -5.13
N ALA A 25 -28.93 -27.96 -6.21
CA ALA A 25 -28.14 -28.60 -7.28
C ALA A 25 -27.14 -27.60 -7.93
N ALA A 26 -27.58 -26.39 -8.20
CA ALA A 26 -26.71 -25.34 -8.77
C ALA A 26 -25.54 -24.97 -7.82
N ILE A 27 -25.81 -24.88 -6.52
CA ILE A 27 -24.77 -24.62 -5.50
C ILE A 27 -23.80 -25.79 -5.43
N VAL A 28 -24.29 -27.05 -5.41
CA VAL A 28 -23.43 -28.24 -5.37
C VAL A 28 -22.55 -28.30 -6.62
N PHE A 29 -23.12 -28.04 -7.80
CA PHE A 29 -22.40 -27.99 -9.06
C PHE A 29 -21.30 -26.90 -9.02
N TRP A 30 -21.64 -25.68 -8.57
CA TRP A 30 -20.69 -24.59 -8.44
C TRP A 30 -19.54 -24.91 -7.47
N LEU A 31 -19.86 -25.55 -6.35
CA LEU A 31 -18.85 -25.98 -5.37
C LEU A 31 -17.97 -27.14 -5.89
N ALA A 32 -18.54 -28.01 -6.70
CA ALA A 32 -17.84 -29.16 -7.26
C ALA A 32 -16.88 -28.76 -8.40
N GLU A 33 -17.25 -27.76 -9.19
CA GLU A 33 -16.38 -27.28 -10.28
C GLU A 33 -15.16 -26.51 -9.76
N GLY A 34 -15.21 -26.00 -8.52
CA GLY A 34 -14.16 -25.19 -7.93
C GLY A 34 -13.84 -23.93 -8.76
N PRO A 35 -13.02 -23.04 -8.31
CA PRO A 35 -12.50 -21.99 -9.17
C PRO A 35 -11.64 -22.67 -10.25
N GLY A 36 -12.09 -22.64 -11.50
CA GLY A 36 -11.36 -23.20 -12.66
C GLY A 36 -10.02 -22.52 -12.96
N VAL A 37 -9.53 -21.71 -12.04
CA VAL A 37 -8.23 -21.04 -12.09
C VAL A 37 -7.29 -21.79 -11.17
N ALA A 38 -6.42 -22.63 -11.74
CA ALA A 38 -5.27 -23.13 -11.01
C ALA A 38 -4.37 -21.92 -10.66
N LEU A 39 -4.33 -21.55 -9.39
CA LEU A 39 -3.37 -20.57 -8.90
C LEU A 39 -1.98 -21.22 -8.97
N VAL A 40 -1.19 -20.78 -9.93
CA VAL A 40 0.22 -21.15 -10.04
C VAL A 40 1.01 -20.12 -9.21
N GLU A 41 1.76 -20.59 -8.24
CA GLU A 41 2.70 -19.74 -7.51
C GLU A 41 3.73 -19.18 -8.51
N SER A 42 3.76 -17.85 -8.64
CA SER A 42 4.71 -17.18 -9.52
C SER A 42 5.78 -16.51 -8.66
N VAL A 43 7.01 -16.98 -8.81
CA VAL A 43 8.17 -16.35 -8.19
C VAL A 43 8.57 -15.16 -9.07
N PRO A 44 8.71 -13.93 -8.51
CA PRO A 44 9.18 -12.79 -9.28
C PRO A 44 10.48 -13.09 -10.04
N GLY A 45 10.50 -12.82 -11.34
CA GLY A 45 11.63 -13.11 -12.21
C GLY A 45 11.65 -14.49 -12.85
N MET A 46 10.74 -15.41 -12.47
CA MET A 46 10.60 -16.75 -13.08
C MET A 46 9.31 -16.88 -13.93
N ASP A 47 8.72 -15.78 -14.31
CA ASP A 47 7.46 -15.73 -15.07
C ASP A 47 7.63 -15.98 -16.58
N GLY A 48 8.79 -16.48 -16.99
CA GLY A 48 9.09 -16.79 -18.40
C GLY A 48 9.18 -15.57 -19.31
N ARG A 49 9.15 -14.34 -18.75
CA ARG A 49 9.46 -13.15 -19.53
C ARG A 49 10.88 -13.28 -20.04
N ALA A 50 11.00 -13.36 -21.37
CA ALA A 50 12.30 -13.26 -22.01
C ALA A 50 13.06 -12.06 -21.41
N ALA A 51 14.36 -12.16 -21.25
CA ALA A 51 15.24 -11.15 -20.67
C ALA A 51 15.25 -9.84 -21.51
N ALA A 52 14.07 -9.33 -21.86
CA ALA A 52 13.87 -8.04 -22.53
C ALA A 52 14.43 -6.86 -21.70
N LEU A 53 14.71 -7.11 -20.42
CA LEU A 53 15.37 -6.15 -19.54
C LEU A 53 16.89 -6.10 -19.71
N SER A 54 17.50 -7.00 -20.48
CA SER A 54 18.95 -6.96 -20.71
C SER A 54 19.40 -5.77 -21.54
N ASN A 55 18.49 -5.12 -22.27
CA ASN A 55 18.76 -3.91 -23.05
C ASN A 55 18.23 -2.62 -22.38
N ALA A 56 17.67 -2.71 -21.16
CA ALA A 56 17.35 -1.50 -20.42
C ALA A 56 18.65 -0.74 -20.12
N PRO A 57 18.70 0.58 -20.35
CA PRO A 57 19.89 1.36 -20.05
C PRO A 57 20.26 1.14 -18.58
N ALA A 58 21.52 0.82 -18.33
CA ALA A 58 22.00 0.61 -16.97
C ALA A 58 21.68 1.85 -16.13
N VAL A 59 20.98 1.66 -15.01
CA VAL A 59 20.69 2.75 -14.08
C VAL A 59 22.03 3.24 -13.52
N LYS A 60 22.39 4.47 -13.81
CA LYS A 60 23.58 5.11 -13.24
C LYS A 60 23.31 5.38 -11.77
N ILE A 61 23.83 4.52 -10.91
CA ILE A 61 23.73 4.68 -9.46
C ILE A 61 24.42 5.99 -9.10
N GLY A 62 23.71 6.87 -8.38
CA GLY A 62 24.22 8.17 -7.94
C GLY A 62 23.90 9.36 -8.84
N GLU A 63 23.44 9.18 -10.08
CA GLU A 63 23.12 10.30 -10.98
C GLU A 63 22.04 11.22 -10.40
N PHE A 64 21.09 10.68 -9.65
CA PHE A 64 20.00 11.41 -9.02
C PHE A 64 20.00 11.28 -7.49
N PHE A 65 21.14 11.05 -6.90
CA PHE A 65 21.30 10.95 -5.45
C PHE A 65 21.95 12.20 -4.89
N ALA A 66 21.36 12.78 -3.87
CA ALA A 66 21.92 13.87 -3.09
C ALA A 66 21.93 13.53 -1.60
N ALA A 67 23.06 13.73 -0.95
CA ALA A 67 23.21 13.65 0.49
C ALA A 67 23.18 15.07 1.10
N PHE A 68 22.64 15.16 2.30
CA PHE A 68 22.52 16.40 3.07
C PHE A 68 23.10 16.19 4.48
N ASP A 69 22.98 17.18 5.32
CA ASP A 69 23.59 17.23 6.65
C ASP A 69 22.69 16.69 7.79
N GLY A 70 21.49 16.24 7.48
CA GLY A 70 20.59 15.60 8.45
C GLY A 70 21.19 14.30 9.00
N VAL A 71 20.89 14.00 10.25
CA VAL A 71 21.37 12.78 10.94
C VAL A 71 20.19 12.01 11.52
N ALA A 72 20.24 10.70 11.44
CA ALA A 72 19.21 9.86 12.04
C ALA A 72 19.09 10.09 13.55
N ALA A 73 17.87 10.20 14.05
CA ALA A 73 17.65 10.31 15.47
C ALA A 73 18.01 9.00 16.19
N THR A 74 18.79 9.07 17.26
CA THR A 74 19.23 7.90 18.03
C THR A 74 18.37 7.67 19.28
N ASN A 75 17.70 8.69 19.77
CA ASN A 75 17.00 8.69 21.07
C ASN A 75 15.48 8.72 20.96
N ILE A 76 14.93 8.56 19.74
CA ILE A 76 13.50 8.53 19.52
C ILE A 76 13.11 7.11 19.11
N LEU A 77 12.34 6.46 19.98
CA LEU A 77 11.71 5.18 19.66
C LEU A 77 10.47 5.46 18.82
N GLY A 78 10.19 4.56 17.92
CA GLY A 78 9.03 4.61 17.05
C GLY A 78 9.33 3.96 15.72
N SER A 79 8.44 3.04 15.30
CA SER A 79 8.60 2.31 14.06
C SER A 79 7.26 2.08 13.39
N TRP A 80 7.13 2.59 12.17
CA TRP A 80 6.04 2.29 11.25
C TRP A 80 6.64 2.04 9.86
N PRO A 81 7.33 0.90 9.68
CA PRO A 81 8.27 0.71 8.57
C PRO A 81 7.61 0.52 7.21
N ARG A 82 6.29 0.34 7.16
CA ARG A 82 5.56 0.05 5.91
C ARG A 82 4.05 0.26 6.08
N PHE A 83 3.31 0.06 5.00
CA PHE A 83 1.85 0.06 5.03
C PHE A 83 1.33 -0.90 6.09
N ARG A 84 0.40 -0.45 6.93
CA ARG A 84 -0.20 -1.17 8.05
C ARG A 84 0.77 -1.57 9.18
N GLY A 85 1.95 -0.94 9.27
CA GLY A 85 2.92 -1.17 10.35
C GLY A 85 3.77 -2.42 10.17
N ALA A 86 4.54 -2.75 11.21
CA ALA A 86 5.53 -3.84 11.16
C ALA A 86 4.90 -5.21 10.86
N ASN A 87 3.73 -5.48 11.44
CA ASN A 87 3.04 -6.78 11.36
C ASN A 87 1.85 -6.78 10.39
N PHE A 88 1.61 -5.71 9.64
CA PHE A 88 0.45 -5.53 8.73
C PHE A 88 -0.92 -5.56 9.44
N ASP A 89 -0.97 -5.27 10.72
CA ASP A 89 -2.17 -5.34 11.58
C ASP A 89 -2.74 -3.97 11.96
N ASN A 90 -2.10 -2.87 11.55
CA ASN A 90 -2.41 -1.48 11.94
C ASN A 90 -2.20 -1.20 13.44
N ILE A 91 -1.38 -2.00 14.13
CA ILE A 91 -1.08 -1.82 15.54
C ILE A 91 0.33 -1.26 15.69
N CYS A 92 0.46 -0.15 16.42
CA CYS A 92 1.75 0.37 16.85
C CYS A 92 2.13 -0.29 18.18
N ALA A 93 3.17 -1.13 18.14
CA ALA A 93 3.63 -1.89 19.29
C ALA A 93 4.72 -1.19 20.11
N ASP A 94 5.00 0.07 19.85
CA ASP A 94 6.12 0.81 20.46
C ASP A 94 5.95 1.08 21.98
N GLY A 95 4.82 0.69 22.56
CA GLY A 95 4.56 0.82 24.00
C GLY A 95 4.43 2.26 24.50
N VAL A 96 4.38 3.24 23.61
CA VAL A 96 4.23 4.65 23.97
C VAL A 96 2.79 4.94 24.37
N LYS A 97 2.58 5.34 25.62
CA LYS A 97 1.26 5.76 26.07
C LYS A 97 0.91 7.11 25.44
N LEU A 98 -0.19 7.13 24.70
CA LEU A 98 -0.74 8.39 24.19
C LEU A 98 -1.31 9.21 25.34
N ALA A 99 -1.28 10.53 25.19
CA ALA A 99 -1.91 11.43 26.16
C ALA A 99 -3.44 11.26 26.12
N ASP A 100 -4.06 11.16 27.28
CA ASP A 100 -5.52 11.07 27.41
C ASP A 100 -6.21 12.37 26.97
N LYS A 101 -5.51 13.50 27.05
CA LYS A 101 -5.96 14.83 26.60
C LYS A 101 -4.79 15.60 26.02
N TRP A 102 -5.06 16.31 24.94
CA TRP A 102 -4.11 17.27 24.37
C TRP A 102 -4.29 18.65 25.04
N PRO A 103 -3.22 19.46 25.19
CA PRO A 103 -3.33 20.85 25.62
C PRO A 103 -4.19 21.65 24.63
N GLU A 104 -4.68 22.80 25.08
CA GLU A 104 -5.33 23.77 24.19
C GLU A 104 -4.37 24.14 23.05
N GLY A 105 -4.82 23.99 21.80
CA GLY A 105 -3.97 24.14 20.60
C GLY A 105 -3.37 22.83 20.06
N GLY A 106 -3.63 21.69 20.70
CA GLY A 106 -3.20 20.36 20.20
C GLY A 106 -1.80 19.95 20.63
N PRO A 107 -1.26 18.87 20.06
CA PRO A 107 0.10 18.41 20.33
C PRO A 107 1.15 19.40 19.81
N ARG A 108 2.28 19.46 20.49
CA ARG A 108 3.41 20.30 20.07
C ARG A 108 3.95 19.81 18.72
N ILE A 109 4.02 20.69 17.73
CA ILE A 109 4.72 20.44 16.46
C ILE A 109 6.22 20.50 16.74
N LEU A 110 6.93 19.43 16.47
CA LEU A 110 8.39 19.35 16.64
C LEU A 110 9.12 19.97 15.46
N TRP A 111 8.66 19.65 14.25
CA TRP A 111 9.20 20.18 13.01
C TRP A 111 8.16 20.04 11.87
N SER A 112 8.38 20.73 10.79
CA SER A 112 7.62 20.62 9.54
C SER A 112 8.54 20.76 8.35
N VAL A 113 8.19 20.14 7.22
CA VAL A 113 8.94 20.21 5.96
C VAL A 113 8.00 20.53 4.81
N GLU A 114 8.50 21.28 3.85
CA GLU A 114 7.81 21.55 2.60
C GLU A 114 7.90 20.33 1.67
N LEU A 115 6.75 19.96 1.13
CA LEU A 115 6.61 18.86 0.17
C LEU A 115 5.93 19.36 -1.08
N GLY A 116 6.14 18.66 -2.18
CA GLY A 116 5.37 18.81 -3.40
C GLY A 116 4.00 18.16 -3.31
N GLU A 117 3.37 18.01 -4.46
CA GLU A 117 2.07 17.35 -4.54
C GLU A 117 2.23 15.83 -4.42
N GLY A 118 1.43 15.19 -3.56
CA GLY A 118 1.47 13.75 -3.37
C GLY A 118 0.42 13.27 -2.37
N HIS A 119 0.25 11.95 -2.31
CA HIS A 119 -0.69 11.27 -1.42
C HIS A 119 -0.02 10.15 -0.62
N ALA A 120 1.32 10.06 -0.68
CA ALA A 120 2.07 9.04 0.03
C ALA A 120 2.07 9.31 1.54
N ALA A 121 1.84 8.28 2.34
CA ALA A 121 2.12 8.35 3.76
C ALA A 121 3.60 8.04 4.03
N PRO A 122 4.18 8.58 5.11
CA PRO A 122 5.55 8.29 5.49
C PRO A 122 5.71 6.87 6.07
N ALA A 123 6.89 6.29 5.88
CA ALA A 123 7.39 5.18 6.68
C ALA A 123 8.40 5.71 7.72
N VAL A 124 8.37 5.15 8.92
CA VAL A 124 9.26 5.52 10.02
C VAL A 124 10.05 4.30 10.47
N ALA A 125 11.37 4.39 10.42
CA ALA A 125 12.25 3.33 10.88
C ALA A 125 13.65 3.86 11.21
N ASN A 126 14.26 3.32 12.23
CA ASN A 126 15.66 3.58 12.59
C ASN A 126 15.98 5.08 12.73
N GLY A 127 15.10 5.83 13.39
CA GLY A 127 15.27 7.27 13.62
C GLY A 127 15.14 8.13 12.36
N ARG A 128 14.53 7.62 11.31
CA ARG A 128 14.34 8.28 10.01
C ARG A 128 12.89 8.25 9.57
N VAL A 129 12.53 9.20 8.74
CA VAL A 129 11.25 9.29 8.06
C VAL A 129 11.50 9.21 6.55
N TYR A 130 10.84 8.29 5.89
CA TYR A 130 10.95 8.06 4.45
C TYR A 130 9.64 8.42 3.78
N LEU A 131 9.69 9.22 2.72
CA LEU A 131 8.51 9.71 2.04
C LEU A 131 8.76 9.87 0.55
N LEU A 132 7.76 9.52 -0.27
CA LEU A 132 7.74 9.88 -1.68
C LEU A 132 7.18 11.29 -1.86
N ASP A 133 7.86 12.08 -2.67
CA ASP A 133 7.57 13.48 -2.93
C ASP A 133 7.76 13.79 -4.43
N TYR A 134 6.80 14.50 -5.03
CA TYR A 134 6.86 14.84 -6.45
C TYR A 134 7.19 16.31 -6.67
N ASP A 135 8.32 16.55 -7.33
CA ASP A 135 8.72 17.89 -7.77
C ASP A 135 8.10 18.21 -9.14
N GLU A 136 7.00 18.97 -9.13
CA GLU A 136 6.27 19.37 -10.33
C GLU A 136 7.14 20.20 -11.32
N LYS A 137 8.06 21.01 -10.80
CA LYS A 137 8.93 21.86 -11.62
C LYS A 137 9.98 21.04 -12.37
N LYS A 138 10.57 20.08 -11.69
CA LYS A 138 11.60 19.20 -12.25
C LYS A 138 11.03 17.98 -12.96
N LYS A 139 9.73 17.71 -12.79
CA LYS A 139 9.07 16.46 -13.25
C LYS A 139 9.80 15.23 -12.72
N GLN A 140 10.06 15.23 -11.42
CA GLN A 140 10.78 14.17 -10.74
C GLN A 140 9.97 13.65 -9.55
N ASP A 141 9.91 12.33 -9.43
CA ASP A 141 9.49 11.66 -8.20
C ASP A 141 10.74 11.40 -7.36
N ALA A 142 10.67 11.60 -6.06
CA ALA A 142 11.79 11.49 -5.17
C ALA A 142 11.44 10.70 -3.91
N LEU A 143 12.25 9.73 -3.57
CA LEU A 143 12.29 9.17 -2.22
C LEU A 143 13.18 10.08 -1.37
N ARG A 144 12.59 10.71 -0.37
CA ARG A 144 13.27 11.60 0.58
C ARG A 144 13.39 10.93 1.93
N CYS A 145 14.52 11.11 2.58
CA CYS A 145 14.82 10.60 3.90
C CYS A 145 15.13 11.77 4.84
N PHE A 146 14.38 11.86 5.92
CA PHE A 146 14.52 12.92 6.94
C PHE A 146 14.89 12.33 8.29
N SER A 147 15.52 13.12 9.12
CA SER A 147 15.71 12.85 10.55
C SER A 147 14.36 12.87 11.26
N LEU A 148 14.05 11.84 12.04
CA LEU A 148 12.84 11.81 12.86
C LEU A 148 12.89 12.85 13.97
N GLY A 149 14.09 13.24 14.41
CA GLY A 149 14.27 14.16 15.53
C GLY A 149 14.01 15.62 15.21
N ASP A 150 14.46 16.09 14.05
CA ASP A 150 14.49 17.52 13.70
C ASP A 150 14.00 17.83 12.28
N GLY A 151 13.61 16.81 11.50
CA GLY A 151 13.10 16.98 10.14
C GLY A 151 14.15 17.38 9.10
N ARG A 152 15.43 17.43 9.45
CA ARG A 152 16.49 17.73 8.47
C ARG A 152 16.61 16.60 7.46
N GLU A 153 16.75 16.96 6.19
CA GLU A 153 16.91 15.98 5.13
C GLU A 153 18.29 15.30 5.22
N ILE A 154 18.31 13.97 5.18
CA ILE A 154 19.53 13.15 5.26
C ILE A 154 20.01 12.86 3.84
N TRP A 155 19.09 12.39 2.99
CA TRP A 155 19.36 12.12 1.60
C TRP A 155 18.09 12.13 0.77
N ARG A 156 18.26 12.23 -0.53
CA ARG A 156 17.21 12.15 -1.54
C ARG A 156 17.67 11.33 -2.72
N ARG A 157 16.78 10.47 -3.21
CA ARG A 157 16.96 9.80 -4.48
C ARG A 157 15.78 10.12 -5.39
N SER A 158 16.07 10.72 -6.53
CA SER A 158 15.05 11.16 -7.47
C SER A 158 15.22 10.49 -8.84
N TYR A 159 14.16 10.44 -9.61
CA TYR A 159 14.15 9.99 -10.99
C TYR A 159 13.13 10.81 -11.79
N THR A 160 13.41 10.98 -13.07
CA THR A 160 12.53 11.76 -13.94
C THR A 160 11.31 10.94 -14.32
N VAL A 161 10.12 11.48 -14.06
CA VAL A 161 8.86 10.88 -14.47
C VAL A 161 7.86 11.97 -14.81
N ARG A 162 7.23 11.86 -15.98
CA ARG A 162 6.17 12.77 -16.39
C ARG A 162 4.83 12.15 -16.07
N LEU A 163 4.10 12.80 -15.18
CA LEU A 163 2.77 12.37 -14.78
C LEU A 163 1.72 13.32 -15.32
N LYS A 164 0.56 12.77 -15.68
CA LYS A 164 -0.64 13.58 -15.85
C LYS A 164 -1.12 13.99 -14.46
N ARG A 165 -1.51 15.25 -14.30
CA ARG A 165 -2.07 15.78 -13.06
C ARG A 165 -3.43 15.17 -12.78
N ASN A 166 -3.42 14.00 -12.22
CA ASN A 166 -4.53 13.26 -11.66
C ASN A 166 -3.98 12.54 -10.42
N HIS A 167 -4.67 11.61 -9.85
CA HIS A 167 -4.24 10.85 -8.65
C HIS A 167 -2.94 10.02 -8.83
N GLY A 168 -2.07 10.38 -9.78
CA GLY A 168 -0.87 9.63 -10.15
C GLY A 168 0.38 9.91 -9.32
N MET A 169 0.43 11.01 -8.59
CA MET A 169 1.66 11.48 -7.96
C MET A 169 1.89 10.81 -6.60
N SER A 170 3.12 10.32 -6.36
CA SER A 170 3.68 9.88 -5.06
C SER A 170 2.63 9.28 -4.11
N ARG A 171 2.08 8.11 -4.46
CA ARG A 171 0.96 7.50 -3.71
C ARG A 171 1.32 6.34 -2.82
N THR A 172 2.45 5.71 -3.06
CA THR A 172 2.86 4.51 -2.35
C THR A 172 3.62 4.83 -1.09
N ILE A 173 3.37 4.06 -0.04
CA ILE A 173 4.12 4.15 1.20
C ILE A 173 5.42 3.37 1.01
N PRO A 174 6.60 3.95 1.31
CA PRO A 174 7.84 3.21 1.32
C PRO A 174 7.78 2.01 2.27
N ALA A 175 8.46 0.91 1.92
CA ALA A 175 8.66 -0.22 2.81
C ALA A 175 10.14 -0.32 3.20
N VAL A 176 10.40 -0.34 4.49
CA VAL A 176 11.75 -0.39 5.06
C VAL A 176 11.99 -1.74 5.72
N SER A 177 13.04 -2.44 5.36
CA SER A 177 13.45 -3.70 5.97
C SER A 177 14.93 -3.96 5.70
N ASP A 178 15.66 -4.50 6.68
CA ASP A 178 17.01 -5.04 6.54
C ASP A 178 18.00 -4.13 5.78
N GLY A 179 17.99 -2.85 6.10
CA GLY A 179 18.86 -1.87 5.47
C GLY A 179 18.43 -1.42 4.06
N HIS A 180 17.29 -1.89 3.57
CA HIS A 180 16.73 -1.53 2.28
C HIS A 180 15.47 -0.67 2.43
N VAL A 181 15.25 0.21 1.46
CA VAL A 181 13.99 0.93 1.28
C VAL A 181 13.46 0.63 -0.10
N VAL A 182 12.25 0.13 -0.17
CA VAL A 182 11.58 -0.22 -1.42
C VAL A 182 10.41 0.71 -1.65
N THR A 183 10.28 1.21 -2.86
CA THR A 183 9.16 2.04 -3.30
C THR A 183 8.63 1.55 -4.64
N ILE A 184 7.37 1.85 -4.91
CA ILE A 184 6.75 1.59 -6.20
C ILE A 184 6.42 2.96 -6.80
N GLY A 185 6.98 3.23 -7.96
CA GLY A 185 6.72 4.46 -8.68
C GLY A 185 5.39 4.47 -9.41
N PRO A 186 4.97 5.62 -9.92
CA PRO A 186 3.66 5.78 -10.55
C PRO A 186 3.50 5.13 -11.93
N ASN A 187 4.60 4.72 -12.55
CA ASN A 187 4.66 4.10 -13.89
C ASN A 187 5.20 2.67 -13.82
N CYS A 188 4.86 1.92 -12.79
CA CYS A 188 5.22 0.50 -12.67
C CYS A 188 4.31 -0.40 -13.51
#